data_3f79d524f98c69f26a828b777a693928
#
_entry.id   3f79d524f98c69f26a828b777a693928
#
_cell.length_a   1.000
_cell.length_b   1.000
_cell.length_c   1.000
_cell.angle_alpha   90.00
_cell.angle_beta   90.00
_cell.angle_gamma   90.00
#
_symmetry.space_group_name_H-M   'P 1'
#
loop_
_entity.id
_entity.type
_entity.pdbx_description
1 polymer ?
#
loop_
_entity_poly.entity_id
_entity_poly.type
_entity_poly.pdbx_seq_one_letter_code
_entity_poly.pdbx_strand_id
1 'polypeptide(L)'
;MARIFRPEPKPRPPKPNDKRRQRLVYADPRWRPLREQMMARDGGLCQECLAKGILTPATQVHHRISPFQRGLSQQDFDFYAWDLTNLEAICRDCHAAIHAKEGQTV
;
A
#
# COMPACT_ATOMS: atom_id res chain seq x y z
N MET A 1 11.18 19.17 -34.70
CA MET A 1 10.90 17.78 -34.61
C MET A 1 9.45 17.58 -34.28
N ALA A 2 8.78 16.92 -35.12
CA ALA A 2 7.47 16.51 -34.74
C ALA A 2 7.60 15.44 -33.63
N ARG A 3 7.24 15.83 -32.48
CA ARG A 3 7.09 14.86 -31.46
C ARG A 3 5.93 13.97 -31.85
N ILE A 4 6.21 12.71 -32.02
CA ILE A 4 5.15 11.77 -32.28
C ILE A 4 4.26 11.74 -31.06
N PHE A 5 3.03 12.18 -31.25
CA PHE A 5 2.04 12.08 -30.20
C PHE A 5 1.74 10.61 -29.96
N ARG A 6 2.06 10.14 -28.79
CA ARG A 6 1.58 8.84 -28.34
C ARG A 6 0.32 9.08 -27.55
N PRO A 7 -0.82 8.61 -28.02
CA PRO A 7 -1.99 8.61 -27.18
C PRO A 7 -1.63 7.83 -25.91
N GLU A 8 -1.95 8.41 -24.79
CA GLU A 8 -1.74 7.70 -23.54
C GLU A 8 -2.48 6.37 -23.63
N PRO A 9 -1.83 5.29 -23.20
CA PRO A 9 -2.52 4.00 -23.20
C PRO A 9 -3.75 4.13 -22.34
N LYS A 10 -4.83 3.53 -22.80
CA LYS A 10 -6.06 3.43 -21.99
C LYS A 10 -5.68 2.94 -20.61
N PRO A 11 -6.28 3.51 -19.55
CA PRO A 11 -6.02 3.00 -18.22
C PRO A 11 -6.24 1.50 -18.21
N ARG A 12 -5.17 0.77 -18.00
CA ARG A 12 -5.28 -0.66 -17.85
C ARG A 12 -5.93 -0.92 -16.49
N PRO A 13 -6.81 -1.91 -16.40
CA PRO A 13 -7.18 -2.38 -15.07
C PRO A 13 -5.89 -2.67 -14.30
N PRO A 14 -5.78 -2.27 -13.05
CA PRO A 14 -4.59 -2.53 -12.27
C PRO A 14 -4.30 -4.02 -12.30
N LYS A 15 -3.03 -4.37 -12.56
CA LYS A 15 -2.64 -5.76 -12.53
C LYS A 15 -2.87 -6.32 -11.14
N PRO A 16 -3.34 -7.55 -11.03
CA PRO A 16 -3.50 -8.16 -9.72
C PRO A 16 -2.18 -8.11 -8.97
N ASN A 17 -2.26 -7.91 -7.66
CA ASN A 17 -1.08 -7.91 -6.82
C ASN A 17 -0.34 -9.23 -6.92
N ASP A 18 0.97 -9.16 -6.80
CA ASP A 18 1.80 -10.34 -6.75
C ASP A 18 1.63 -11.02 -5.37
N LYS A 19 0.80 -12.02 -5.33
CA LYS A 19 0.49 -12.75 -4.08
C LYS A 19 1.70 -13.45 -3.49
N ARG A 20 2.63 -13.86 -4.34
CA ARG A 20 3.87 -14.51 -3.87
C ARG A 20 4.73 -13.53 -3.11
N ARG A 21 4.95 -12.33 -3.66
CA ARG A 21 5.71 -11.29 -2.98
C ARG A 21 5.02 -10.86 -1.68
N GLN A 22 3.71 -10.77 -1.71
CA GLN A 22 2.93 -10.42 -0.53
C GLN A 22 3.16 -11.41 0.60
N ARG A 23 3.09 -12.70 0.31
CA ARG A 23 3.37 -13.74 1.32
C ARG A 23 4.80 -13.65 1.84
N LEU A 24 5.76 -13.38 0.96
CA LEU A 24 7.16 -13.26 1.36
C LEU A 24 7.40 -12.10 2.32
N VAL A 25 6.75 -10.96 2.08
CA VAL A 25 6.87 -9.80 2.96
C VAL A 25 6.30 -10.11 4.34
N TYR A 26 5.09 -10.64 4.39
CA TYR A 26 4.44 -10.88 5.68
C TYR A 26 5.03 -12.05 6.46
N ALA A 27 5.75 -12.94 5.81
CA ALA A 27 6.51 -14.00 6.46
C ALA A 27 7.94 -13.59 6.81
N ASP A 28 8.41 -12.47 6.32
CA ASP A 28 9.77 -12.01 6.58
C ASP A 28 9.91 -11.53 8.02
N PRO A 29 10.99 -11.93 8.73
CA PRO A 29 11.20 -11.49 10.12
C PRO A 29 11.24 -9.97 10.31
N ARG A 30 11.57 -9.21 9.28
CA ARG A 30 11.60 -7.74 9.33
C ARG A 30 10.21 -7.11 9.42
N TRP A 31 9.18 -7.83 8.99
CA TRP A 31 7.82 -7.27 8.90
C TRP A 31 7.25 -6.92 10.27
N ARG A 32 7.35 -7.82 11.22
CA ARG A 32 6.72 -7.64 12.53
C ARG A 32 7.25 -6.41 13.27
N PRO A 33 8.58 -6.23 13.42
CA PRO A 33 9.10 -5.02 14.06
C PRO A 33 8.71 -3.75 13.30
N LEU A 34 8.71 -3.78 11.97
CA LEU A 34 8.34 -2.64 11.16
C LEU A 34 6.86 -2.27 11.38
N ARG A 35 6.00 -3.26 11.41
CA ARG A 35 4.58 -3.07 11.68
C ARG A 35 4.36 -2.47 13.06
N GLU A 36 5.07 -2.96 14.06
CA GLU A 36 4.98 -2.45 15.42
C GLU A 36 5.43 -0.99 15.51
N GLN A 37 6.50 -0.65 14.84
CA GLN A 37 6.98 0.74 14.76
C GLN A 37 5.94 1.64 14.10
N MET A 38 5.36 1.20 13.03
CA MET A 38 4.33 1.96 12.32
C MET A 38 3.08 2.15 13.20
N MET A 39 2.63 1.12 13.87
CA MET A 39 1.48 1.20 14.77
C MET A 39 1.76 2.15 15.94
N ALA A 40 2.96 2.09 16.52
CA ALA A 40 3.35 2.99 17.61
C ALA A 40 3.40 4.45 17.12
N ARG A 41 3.96 4.69 15.95
CA ARG A 41 4.01 6.03 15.35
C ARG A 41 2.61 6.60 15.17
N ASP A 42 1.67 5.79 14.71
CA ASP A 42 0.31 6.22 14.39
C ASP A 42 -0.65 6.09 15.59
N GLY A 43 -0.12 5.71 16.76
CA GLY A 43 -0.92 5.62 17.98
C GLY A 43 -1.97 4.53 17.95
N GLY A 44 -1.85 3.54 17.07
CA GLY A 44 -2.83 2.48 16.90
C GLY A 44 -4.14 2.94 16.27
N LEU A 45 -4.18 4.14 15.72
CA LEU A 45 -5.40 4.72 15.15
C LEU A 45 -5.33 4.74 13.62
N CYS A 46 -6.50 4.52 13.02
CA CYS A 46 -6.65 4.66 11.57
C CYS A 46 -6.35 6.10 11.16
N GLN A 47 -5.35 6.29 10.31
CA GLN A 47 -4.93 7.63 9.92
C GLN A 47 -5.94 8.31 9.01
N GLU A 48 -6.66 7.56 8.20
CA GLU A 48 -7.73 8.10 7.34
C GLU A 48 -8.91 8.61 8.18
N CYS A 49 -9.32 7.86 9.19
CA CYS A 49 -10.37 8.30 10.09
C CYS A 49 -9.93 9.50 10.91
N LEU A 50 -8.69 9.49 11.38
CA LEU A 50 -8.14 10.58 12.18
C LEU A 50 -8.12 11.90 11.40
N ALA A 51 -7.83 11.85 10.11
CA ALA A 51 -7.87 13.02 9.24
C ALA A 51 -9.29 13.62 9.16
N LYS A 52 -10.30 12.83 9.43
CA LYS A 52 -11.70 13.26 9.46
C LYS A 52 -12.19 13.60 10.90
N GLY A 53 -11.29 13.57 11.85
CA GLY A 53 -11.63 13.82 13.26
C GLY A 53 -12.29 12.64 13.97
N ILE A 54 -12.16 11.44 13.42
CA ILE A 54 -12.77 10.22 13.97
C ILE A 54 -11.68 9.34 14.56
N LEU A 55 -11.86 8.88 15.78
CA LEU A 55 -10.94 7.97 16.44
C LEU A 55 -11.40 6.53 16.20
N THR A 56 -10.70 5.84 15.31
CA THR A 56 -10.98 4.44 14.98
C THR A 56 -9.70 3.62 15.17
N PRO A 57 -9.75 2.52 15.92
CA PRO A 57 -8.58 1.64 16.02
C PRO A 57 -8.17 1.11 14.65
N ALA A 58 -6.89 1.13 14.39
CA ALA A 58 -6.34 0.54 13.19
C ALA A 58 -6.13 -0.97 13.39
N THR A 59 -6.47 -1.74 12.40
CA THR A 59 -6.30 -3.19 12.41
C THR A 59 -5.43 -3.69 11.28
N GLN A 60 -5.10 -2.83 10.34
CA GLN A 60 -4.39 -3.20 9.12
C GLN A 60 -3.28 -2.23 8.82
N VAL A 61 -2.37 -2.64 7.96
CA VAL A 61 -1.29 -1.82 7.42
C VAL A 61 -1.61 -1.52 5.97
N HIS A 62 -1.49 -0.25 5.61
CA HIS A 62 -1.63 0.17 4.22
C HIS A 62 -0.27 0.65 3.71
N HIS A 63 0.18 0.07 2.59
CA HIS A 63 1.28 0.61 1.83
C HIS A 63 0.71 1.68 0.91
N ARG A 64 1.15 2.92 1.04
CA ARG A 64 0.64 4.01 0.20
C ARG A 64 0.92 3.75 -1.26
N ILE A 65 2.13 3.29 -1.56
CA ILE A 65 2.50 2.77 -2.87
C ILE A 65 2.69 1.29 -2.72
N SER A 66 1.90 0.50 -3.44
CA SER A 66 1.93 -0.95 -3.28
C SER A 66 3.26 -1.54 -3.78
N PRO A 67 3.98 -2.27 -2.95
CA PRO A 67 5.16 -3.01 -3.39
C PRO A 67 4.80 -4.28 -4.14
N PHE A 68 3.52 -4.65 -4.13
CA PHE A 68 3.05 -5.92 -4.71
C PHE A 68 2.59 -5.78 -6.15
N GLN A 69 2.78 -4.63 -6.75
CA GLN A 69 2.47 -4.43 -8.16
C GLN A 69 3.36 -5.33 -9.00
N ARG A 70 2.76 -6.02 -9.96
CA ARG A 70 3.50 -6.88 -10.86
C ARG A 70 4.40 -6.03 -11.74
N GLY A 71 5.61 -6.52 -11.97
CA GLY A 71 6.58 -5.86 -12.84
C GLY A 71 7.50 -4.88 -12.14
N LEU A 72 7.38 -4.70 -10.83
CA LEU A 72 8.35 -3.89 -10.09
C LEU A 72 9.71 -4.59 -10.06
N SER A 73 10.78 -3.80 -10.21
CA SER A 73 12.13 -4.29 -9.97
C SER A 73 12.28 -4.74 -8.51
N GLN A 74 13.26 -5.58 -8.24
CA GLN A 74 13.54 -5.99 -6.89
C GLN A 74 13.89 -4.79 -6.01
N GLN A 75 14.61 -3.83 -6.56
CA GLN A 75 14.98 -2.61 -5.85
C GLN A 75 13.76 -1.78 -5.45
N ASP A 76 12.84 -1.57 -6.38
CA ASP A 76 11.61 -0.81 -6.09
C ASP A 76 10.71 -1.56 -5.13
N PHE A 77 10.61 -2.87 -5.29
CA PHE A 77 9.87 -3.70 -4.36
C PHE A 77 10.41 -3.55 -2.93
N ASP A 78 11.72 -3.69 -2.75
CA ASP A 78 12.31 -3.56 -1.43
C ASP A 78 12.12 -2.17 -0.84
N PHE A 79 12.26 -1.15 -1.67
CA PHE A 79 12.05 0.23 -1.25
C PHE A 79 10.64 0.44 -0.69
N TYR A 80 9.63 0.05 -1.46
CA TYR A 80 8.24 0.29 -1.04
C TYR A 80 7.77 -0.67 0.06
N ALA A 81 8.30 -1.88 0.11
CA ALA A 81 7.89 -2.85 1.11
C ALA A 81 8.37 -2.51 2.52
N TRP A 82 9.57 -1.97 2.63
CA TRP A 82 10.25 -1.80 3.92
C TRP A 82 10.41 -0.34 4.36
N ASP A 83 9.92 0.60 3.59
CA ASP A 83 9.99 2.01 3.94
C ASP A 83 8.87 2.36 4.91
N LEU A 84 9.24 2.69 6.14
CA LEU A 84 8.28 3.06 7.18
C LEU A 84 7.40 4.24 6.76
N THR A 85 7.93 5.18 5.99
CA THR A 85 7.17 6.34 5.52
C THR A 85 6.10 5.97 4.49
N ASN A 86 6.23 4.80 3.88
CA ASN A 86 5.23 4.28 2.94
C ASN A 86 4.11 3.52 3.62
N LEU A 87 4.19 3.33 4.93
CA LEU A 87 3.20 2.57 5.69
C LEU A 87 2.33 3.49 6.52
N GLU A 88 1.06 3.15 6.61
CA GLU A 88 0.16 3.81 7.54
C GLU A 88 -0.79 2.81 8.18
N ALA A 89 -1.17 3.11 9.43
CA ALA A 89 -2.17 2.33 10.14
C ALA A 89 -3.55 2.69 9.59
N ILE A 90 -4.37 1.70 9.35
CA ILE A 90 -5.67 1.93 8.74
C ILE A 90 -6.68 0.91 9.29
N CYS A 91 -7.94 1.31 9.34
CA CYS A 91 -9.00 0.37 9.68
C CYS A 91 -9.44 -0.39 8.43
N ARG A 92 -10.13 -1.49 8.65
CA ARG A 92 -10.60 -2.36 7.59
C ARG A 92 -11.45 -1.63 6.56
N ASP A 93 -12.38 -0.81 7.00
CA ASP A 93 -13.32 -0.13 6.11
C ASP A 93 -12.63 0.91 5.23
N CYS A 94 -11.71 1.68 5.79
CA CYS A 94 -10.93 2.64 5.03
C CYS A 94 -10.02 1.94 4.03
N HIS A 95 -9.40 0.82 4.44
CA HIS A 95 -8.55 0.04 3.55
C HIS A 95 -9.34 -0.50 2.35
N ALA A 96 -10.53 -1.03 2.61
CA ALA A 96 -11.42 -1.51 1.55
C ALA A 96 -11.86 -0.37 0.63
N ALA A 97 -12.16 0.81 1.17
CA ALA A 97 -12.56 1.97 0.40
C ALA A 97 -11.44 2.47 -0.52
N ILE A 98 -10.20 2.48 -0.04
CA ILE A 98 -9.05 2.86 -0.85
C ILE A 98 -8.84 1.88 -1.99
N HIS A 99 -8.91 0.58 -1.72
CA HIS A 99 -8.76 -0.43 -2.77
C HIS A 99 -9.85 -0.31 -3.83
N ALA A 100 -11.08 -0.08 -3.44
CA ALA A 100 -12.18 0.12 -4.37
C ALA A 100 -11.96 1.36 -5.24
N LYS A 101 -11.48 2.45 -4.63
CA LYS A 101 -11.23 3.71 -5.32
C LYS A 101 -10.08 3.62 -6.32
N GLU A 102 -9.09 2.80 -6.01
CA GLU A 102 -7.96 2.55 -6.90
C GLU A 102 -8.31 1.58 -8.02
N GLY A 103 -9.53 1.05 -8.02
CA GLY A 103 -9.96 0.07 -9.01
C GLY A 103 -9.24 -1.26 -8.88
N GLN A 104 -8.62 -1.51 -7.76
CA GLN A 104 -7.97 -2.79 -7.53
C GLN A 104 -9.03 -3.84 -7.20
N THR A 105 -9.12 -4.80 -8.04
CA THR A 105 -9.88 -6.00 -7.71
C THR A 105 -9.08 -6.79 -6.68
N VAL A 106 -9.69 -6.96 -5.58
CA VAL A 106 -9.11 -7.78 -4.52
C VAL A 106 -9.18 -9.24 -4.95
#